data_8fcc8492d66a363a125f824022fd54f2
#
_entry.id   8fcc8492d66a363a125f824022fd54f2
#
_cell.length_a   1.000
_cell.length_b   1.000
_cell.length_c   1.000
_cell.angle_alpha   90.00
_cell.angle_beta   90.00
_cell.angle_gamma   90.00
#
_symmetry.space_group_name_H-M   'P 1'
#
loop_
_entity.id
_entity.type
_entity.pdbx_description
1 polymer ?
#
loop_
_entity_poly.entity_id
_entity_poly.type
_entity_poly.pdbx_seq_one_letter_code
_entity_poly.pdbx_strand_id
1 'polypeptide(L)'
;MKNVVIAGYARSPFTFAGKGALKKVRPDQLAADVVKGLLTRTGVDPEDIEDLILGCAFPEAEQGLNMARLVGFLADLPLSVGGVTVNRFCGSSMYAIHMAAGAVRMNAGEVFICAGVESMTRVPIMGYNPMPHPGLYERYPEAYIAMGETAENVATKYQITREAQEAFAVESQRRAAAAQAAGKLDDEIVAIASDDGPVDKDGCIRPESTAQALAELKPAFDESGTVTAGTSSPLTDGA
;
A
#
# COMPACT_ATOMS: atom_id res chain seq x y z
N MET A 1 21.39 1.26 -24.25
CA MET A 1 20.65 1.66 -23.04
C MET A 1 20.87 0.57 -22.00
N LYS A 2 21.09 0.94 -20.73
CA LYS A 2 21.21 -0.06 -19.65
C LYS A 2 19.89 -0.83 -19.50
N ASN A 3 19.97 -2.13 -19.23
CA ASN A 3 18.81 -2.91 -18.85
C ASN A 3 18.50 -2.63 -17.37
N VAL A 4 17.22 -2.48 -17.07
CA VAL A 4 16.72 -2.30 -15.70
C VAL A 4 16.07 -3.59 -15.27
N VAL A 5 16.41 -4.07 -14.09
CA VAL A 5 15.87 -5.31 -13.53
C VAL A 5 15.35 -5.05 -12.10
N ILE A 6 14.40 -5.86 -11.66
CA ILE A 6 14.02 -5.95 -10.26
C ILE A 6 14.85 -7.08 -9.65
N ALA A 7 15.75 -6.73 -8.75
CA ALA A 7 16.71 -7.67 -8.16
C ALA A 7 16.14 -8.41 -6.92
N GLY A 8 15.13 -7.87 -6.29
CA GLY A 8 14.49 -8.47 -5.13
C GLY A 8 13.23 -7.74 -4.70
N TYR A 9 12.48 -8.37 -3.82
CA TYR A 9 11.26 -7.79 -3.23
C TYR A 9 11.02 -8.33 -1.83
N ALA A 10 10.33 -7.53 -1.02
CA ALA A 10 9.87 -7.90 0.30
C ALA A 10 8.66 -7.01 0.67
N ARG A 11 7.86 -7.45 1.61
CA ARG A 11 6.76 -6.66 2.18
C ARG A 11 6.50 -7.03 3.63
N SER A 12 5.83 -6.16 4.35
CA SER A 12 5.21 -6.53 5.62
C SER A 12 3.95 -7.39 5.39
N PRO A 13 3.39 -8.02 6.42
CA PRO A 13 1.98 -8.37 6.41
C PRO A 13 1.12 -7.12 6.22
N PHE A 14 -0.07 -7.29 5.61
CA PHE A 14 -1.11 -6.26 5.60
C PHE A 14 -2.18 -6.60 6.63
N THR A 15 -2.49 -5.66 7.51
CA THR A 15 -3.48 -5.85 8.56
C THR A 15 -4.53 -4.75 8.56
N PHE A 16 -5.72 -5.03 9.11
CA PHE A 16 -6.79 -4.04 9.19
C PHE A 16 -6.36 -2.80 9.96
N ALA A 17 -6.60 -1.62 9.40
CA ALA A 17 -6.45 -0.37 10.13
C ALA A 17 -7.36 -0.32 11.37
N GLY A 18 -6.87 0.30 12.42
CA GLY A 18 -7.57 0.52 13.69
C GLY A 18 -7.74 -0.70 14.58
N LYS A 19 -7.71 -1.91 14.04
CA LYS A 19 -7.95 -3.16 14.79
C LYS A 19 -6.96 -4.29 14.51
N GLY A 20 -6.16 -4.17 13.46
CA GLY A 20 -5.18 -5.19 13.09
C GLY A 20 -3.94 -5.19 13.99
N ALA A 21 -3.09 -6.18 13.78
CA ALA A 21 -1.90 -6.41 14.62
C ALA A 21 -0.85 -5.30 14.46
N LEU A 22 -0.82 -4.59 13.32
CA LEU A 22 0.13 -3.51 13.07
C LEU A 22 -0.34 -2.13 13.55
N LYS A 23 -1.54 -2.00 14.11
CA LYS A 23 -2.13 -0.71 14.53
C LYS A 23 -1.29 0.15 15.47
N LYS A 24 -0.39 -0.48 16.24
CA LYS A 24 0.53 0.21 17.17
C LYS A 24 1.91 0.45 16.57
N VAL A 25 2.23 -0.18 15.45
CA VAL A 25 3.53 -0.04 14.79
C VAL A 25 3.57 1.29 14.05
N ARG A 26 4.63 2.06 14.26
CA ARG A 26 4.85 3.32 13.51
C ARG A 26 5.15 3.02 12.05
N PRO A 27 4.57 3.77 11.10
CA PRO A 27 4.77 3.52 9.67
C PRO A 27 6.24 3.69 9.22
N ASP A 28 6.98 4.64 9.79
CA ASP A 28 8.40 4.84 9.51
C ASP A 28 9.24 3.62 9.95
N GLN A 29 8.97 3.07 11.14
CA GLN A 29 9.61 1.84 11.62
C GLN A 29 9.21 0.63 10.77
N LEU A 30 7.92 0.51 10.43
CA LEU A 30 7.40 -0.57 9.59
C LEU A 30 8.13 -0.63 8.24
N ALA A 31 8.28 0.52 7.57
CA ALA A 31 9.00 0.59 6.31
C ALA A 31 10.49 0.26 6.48
N ALA A 32 11.12 0.74 7.56
CA ALA A 32 12.52 0.46 7.85
C ALA A 32 12.77 -1.04 8.08
N ASP A 33 11.90 -1.72 8.80
CA ASP A 33 12.00 -3.16 9.05
C ASP A 33 11.89 -3.97 7.74
N VAL A 34 11.00 -3.55 6.84
CA VAL A 34 10.90 -4.17 5.49
C VAL A 34 12.16 -3.93 4.66
N VAL A 35 12.71 -2.72 4.68
CA VAL A 35 13.97 -2.40 3.99
C VAL A 35 15.12 -3.26 4.52
N LYS A 36 15.28 -3.40 5.84
CA LYS A 36 16.26 -4.30 6.46
C LYS A 36 16.08 -5.75 6.02
N GLY A 37 14.84 -6.22 6.01
CA GLY A 37 14.49 -7.56 5.53
C GLY A 37 14.83 -7.77 4.07
N LEU A 38 14.57 -6.77 3.21
CA LEU A 38 14.94 -6.82 1.80
C LEU A 38 16.45 -6.92 1.60
N LEU A 39 17.22 -6.09 2.29
CA LEU A 39 18.69 -6.12 2.22
C LEU A 39 19.26 -7.46 2.67
N THR A 40 18.74 -7.99 3.77
CA THR A 40 19.14 -9.32 4.27
C THR A 40 18.88 -10.43 3.26
N ARG A 41 17.76 -10.37 2.54
CA ARG A 41 17.38 -11.37 1.54
C ARG A 41 18.19 -11.28 0.25
N THR A 42 18.42 -10.06 -0.21
CA THR A 42 19.10 -9.84 -1.50
C THR A 42 20.61 -9.88 -1.39
N GLY A 43 21.16 -9.59 -0.21
CA GLY A 43 22.60 -9.46 -0.01
C GLY A 43 23.22 -8.26 -0.74
N VAL A 44 22.39 -7.30 -1.19
CA VAL A 44 22.87 -6.04 -1.78
C VAL A 44 23.65 -5.27 -0.73
N ASP A 45 24.83 -4.78 -1.10
CA ASP A 45 25.63 -3.93 -0.22
C ASP A 45 24.92 -2.57 -0.07
N PRO A 46 24.60 -2.12 1.14
CA PRO A 46 24.01 -0.81 1.35
C PRO A 46 24.82 0.36 0.77
N GLU A 47 26.14 0.22 0.65
CA GLU A 47 27.01 1.25 0.06
C GLU A 47 26.82 1.40 -1.46
N ASP A 48 26.23 0.41 -2.14
CA ASP A 48 25.92 0.47 -3.56
C ASP A 48 24.61 1.22 -3.86
N ILE A 49 23.81 1.56 -2.82
CA ILE A 49 22.49 2.18 -2.99
C ILE A 49 22.64 3.68 -3.12
N GLU A 50 22.12 4.26 -4.20
CA GLU A 50 22.12 5.69 -4.39
C GLU A 50 20.93 6.40 -3.73
N ASP A 51 19.74 5.79 -3.81
CA ASP A 51 18.54 6.47 -3.30
C ASP A 51 17.45 5.48 -2.84
N LEU A 52 16.69 5.90 -1.84
CA LEU A 52 15.45 5.29 -1.38
C LEU A 52 14.26 6.13 -1.86
N ILE A 53 13.51 5.65 -2.84
CA ILE A 53 12.31 6.30 -3.37
C ILE A 53 11.09 5.65 -2.73
N LEU A 54 10.42 6.37 -1.80
CA LEU A 54 9.34 5.83 -0.99
C LEU A 54 8.02 6.50 -1.31
N GLY A 55 7.04 5.69 -1.71
CA GLY A 55 5.66 6.10 -1.91
C GLY A 55 4.88 6.21 -0.60
N CYS A 56 4.17 7.32 -0.41
CA CYS A 56 3.24 7.52 0.68
C CYS A 56 2.09 8.42 0.20
N ALA A 57 0.84 7.97 0.39
CA ALA A 57 -0.32 8.70 -0.10
C ALA A 57 -0.70 9.88 0.81
N PHE A 58 -0.51 9.75 2.11
CA PHE A 58 -0.84 10.79 3.10
C PHE A 58 0.39 11.08 3.97
N PRO A 59 1.38 11.84 3.44
CA PRO A 59 2.64 12.12 4.12
C PRO A 59 2.47 13.18 5.22
N GLU A 60 1.73 12.85 6.25
CA GLU A 60 1.44 13.68 7.42
C GLU A 60 1.83 12.97 8.72
N ALA A 61 1.92 13.69 9.82
CA ALA A 61 2.25 13.17 11.15
C ALA A 61 3.46 12.23 11.13
N GLU A 62 3.31 10.97 11.52
CA GLU A 62 4.40 9.97 11.52
C GLU A 62 4.83 9.54 10.11
N GLN A 63 4.05 9.87 9.08
CA GLN A 63 4.38 9.71 7.67
C GLN A 63 4.89 11.00 7.04
N GLY A 64 5.00 12.08 7.83
CA GLY A 64 5.38 13.41 7.36
C GLY A 64 6.88 13.61 7.10
N LEU A 65 7.22 14.86 6.83
CA LEU A 65 8.57 15.28 6.44
C LEU A 65 9.02 14.57 5.14
N ASN A 66 10.33 14.36 4.99
CA ASN A 66 10.85 13.45 3.97
C ASN A 66 10.97 12.03 4.58
N MET A 67 9.85 11.31 4.63
CA MET A 67 9.75 10.00 5.25
C MET A 67 10.78 9.01 4.69
N ALA A 68 11.04 9.04 3.37
CA ALA A 68 12.05 8.20 2.75
C ALA A 68 13.41 8.35 3.41
N ARG A 69 13.84 9.59 3.65
CA ARG A 69 15.14 9.84 4.30
C ARG A 69 15.14 9.35 5.75
N LEU A 70 14.03 9.54 6.48
CA LEU A 70 13.91 9.06 7.87
C LEU A 70 13.92 7.54 7.94
N VAL A 71 13.23 6.87 7.02
CA VAL A 71 13.27 5.41 6.88
C VAL A 71 14.69 4.92 6.56
N GLY A 72 15.42 5.62 5.70
CA GLY A 72 16.83 5.31 5.42
C GLY A 72 17.68 5.31 6.69
N PHE A 73 17.53 6.29 7.57
CA PHE A 73 18.23 6.32 8.86
C PHE A 73 17.79 5.19 9.80
N LEU A 74 16.50 4.92 9.90
CA LEU A 74 15.97 3.83 10.72
C LEU A 74 16.39 2.44 10.20
N ALA A 75 16.60 2.33 8.90
CA ALA A 75 17.09 1.11 8.26
C ALA A 75 18.61 0.95 8.29
N ASP A 76 19.32 1.87 8.97
CA ASP A 76 20.79 1.91 9.07
C ASP A 76 21.48 2.00 7.70
N LEU A 77 20.84 2.64 6.70
CA LEU A 77 21.47 2.91 5.42
C LEU A 77 22.60 3.95 5.57
N PRO A 78 23.66 3.87 4.75
CA PRO A 78 24.73 4.87 4.74
C PRO A 78 24.20 6.30 4.56
N LEU A 79 24.93 7.26 5.11
CA LEU A 79 24.57 8.69 4.98
C LEU A 79 24.61 9.19 3.53
N SER A 80 25.34 8.50 2.67
CA SER A 80 25.42 8.73 1.23
C SER A 80 24.10 8.45 0.49
N VAL A 81 23.30 7.50 0.99
CA VAL A 81 22.03 7.12 0.36
C VAL A 81 21.03 8.28 0.46
N GLY A 82 20.53 8.73 -0.66
CA GLY A 82 19.48 9.73 -0.73
C GLY A 82 18.14 9.23 -0.18
N GLY A 83 17.15 10.10 -0.22
CA GLY A 83 15.77 9.71 0.10
C GLY A 83 14.78 10.69 -0.49
N VAL A 84 13.78 10.22 -1.21
CA VAL A 84 12.69 11.03 -1.73
C VAL A 84 11.33 10.38 -1.47
N THR A 85 10.42 11.14 -0.88
CA THR A 85 9.03 10.71 -0.69
C THR A 85 8.19 11.18 -1.87
N VAL A 86 7.47 10.25 -2.50
CA VAL A 86 6.65 10.53 -3.68
C VAL A 86 5.20 10.21 -3.40
N ASN A 87 4.30 11.01 -3.99
CA ASN A 87 2.86 10.82 -3.86
C ASN A 87 2.19 10.78 -5.24
N ARG A 88 1.57 9.65 -5.52
CA ARG A 88 0.61 9.40 -6.60
C ARG A 88 -0.51 8.51 -6.05
N PHE A 89 -0.91 8.76 -4.81
CA PHE A 89 -1.85 7.95 -4.04
C PHE A 89 -1.50 6.45 -4.12
N CYS A 90 -2.46 5.58 -4.40
CA CYS A 90 -2.25 4.12 -4.47
C CYS A 90 -1.20 3.68 -5.51
N GLY A 91 -0.85 4.52 -6.47
CA GLY A 91 0.18 4.27 -7.48
C GLY A 91 1.60 4.74 -7.10
N SER A 92 1.81 5.22 -5.88
CA SER A 92 3.08 5.85 -5.46
C SER A 92 4.28 4.89 -5.54
N SER A 93 4.16 3.67 -5.01
CA SER A 93 5.26 2.69 -5.03
C SER A 93 5.60 2.23 -6.44
N MET A 94 4.59 2.04 -7.30
CA MET A 94 4.83 1.72 -8.71
C MET A 94 5.53 2.88 -9.42
N TYR A 95 5.16 4.12 -9.08
CA TYR A 95 5.80 5.30 -9.65
C TYR A 95 7.26 5.42 -9.19
N ALA A 96 7.57 5.03 -7.96
CA ALA A 96 8.95 4.94 -7.47
C ALA A 96 9.82 4.02 -8.38
N ILE A 97 9.28 2.87 -8.80
CA ILE A 97 9.95 1.97 -9.74
C ILE A 97 10.18 2.65 -11.10
N HIS A 98 9.20 3.41 -11.60
CA HIS A 98 9.37 4.15 -12.85
C HIS A 98 10.44 5.24 -12.74
N MET A 99 10.52 5.94 -11.60
CA MET A 99 11.57 6.95 -11.36
C MET A 99 12.95 6.31 -11.32
N ALA A 100 13.14 5.23 -10.57
CA ALA A 100 14.39 4.49 -10.50
C ALA A 100 14.81 3.96 -11.89
N ALA A 101 13.88 3.38 -12.64
CA ALA A 101 14.14 2.91 -13.99
C ALA A 101 14.59 4.05 -14.92
N GLY A 102 13.98 5.23 -14.78
CA GLY A 102 14.38 6.45 -15.48
C GLY A 102 15.80 6.88 -15.10
N ALA A 103 16.12 6.92 -13.80
CA ALA A 103 17.44 7.28 -13.28
C ALA A 103 18.54 6.36 -13.82
N VAL A 104 18.34 5.04 -13.77
CA VAL A 104 19.27 4.06 -14.33
C VAL A 104 19.50 4.31 -15.84
N ARG A 105 18.43 4.58 -16.60
CA ARG A 105 18.52 4.85 -18.02
C ARG A 105 19.22 6.15 -18.36
N MET A 106 19.08 7.15 -17.50
CA MET A 106 19.75 8.45 -17.61
C MET A 106 21.18 8.43 -17.06
N ASN A 107 21.65 7.29 -16.57
CA ASN A 107 22.95 7.12 -15.92
C ASN A 107 23.13 7.99 -14.67
N ALA A 108 22.03 8.19 -13.92
CA ALA A 108 21.96 8.93 -12.68
C ALA A 108 21.96 8.03 -11.44
N GLY A 109 22.44 6.80 -11.57
CA GLY A 109 22.58 5.78 -10.53
C GLY A 109 22.37 4.38 -11.09
N GLU A 110 22.63 3.38 -10.29
CA GLU A 110 22.56 1.96 -10.68
C GLU A 110 21.68 1.12 -9.77
N VAL A 111 21.68 1.39 -8.46
CA VAL A 111 20.95 0.63 -7.45
C VAL A 111 20.01 1.55 -6.65
N PHE A 112 18.75 1.20 -6.62
CA PHE A 112 17.70 1.97 -5.96
C PHE A 112 16.82 1.05 -5.12
N ILE A 113 16.37 1.54 -3.96
CA ILE A 113 15.25 0.94 -3.22
C ILE A 113 13.96 1.68 -3.61
N CYS A 114 12.99 0.94 -4.13
CA CYS A 114 11.66 1.46 -4.42
C CYS A 114 10.69 0.89 -3.40
N ALA A 115 10.19 1.73 -2.52
CA ALA A 115 9.37 1.32 -1.39
C ALA A 115 8.00 2.02 -1.37
N GLY A 116 7.16 1.61 -0.45
CA GLY A 116 5.92 2.29 -0.12
C GLY A 116 5.42 1.87 1.24
N VAL A 117 4.73 2.77 1.91
CA VAL A 117 4.15 2.50 3.22
C VAL A 117 2.90 3.34 3.42
N GLU A 118 1.93 2.74 4.08
CA GLU A 118 0.75 3.46 4.55
C GLU A 118 0.26 2.85 5.86
N SER A 119 0.02 3.68 6.86
CA SER A 119 -0.74 3.30 8.04
C SER A 119 -2.02 4.12 8.10
N MET A 120 -3.10 3.51 7.68
CA MET A 120 -4.42 4.14 7.73
C MET A 120 -5.03 4.11 9.14
N THR A 121 -4.34 3.47 10.10
CA THR A 121 -4.58 3.59 11.53
C THR A 121 -4.12 4.93 12.06
N ARG A 122 -2.90 5.34 11.67
CA ARG A 122 -2.20 6.48 12.29
C ARG A 122 -2.33 7.77 11.50
N VAL A 123 -2.64 7.67 10.21
CA VAL A 123 -2.98 8.82 9.35
C VAL A 123 -4.25 8.48 8.59
N PRO A 124 -5.35 9.20 8.81
CA PRO A 124 -6.62 8.90 8.15
C PRO A 124 -6.56 9.20 6.65
N ILE A 125 -7.48 8.60 5.90
CA ILE A 125 -7.71 8.99 4.50
C ILE A 125 -7.95 10.50 4.42
N MET A 126 -7.35 11.14 3.44
CA MET A 126 -7.31 12.60 3.23
C MET A 126 -6.38 13.34 4.20
N GLY A 127 -5.68 12.65 5.10
CA GLY A 127 -4.84 13.29 6.11
C GLY A 127 -5.63 13.89 7.26
N TYR A 128 -4.96 14.63 8.13
CA TYR A 128 -5.58 15.27 9.30
C TYR A 128 -6.19 16.64 8.99
N ASN A 129 -5.75 17.28 7.91
CA ASN A 129 -6.20 18.63 7.58
C ASN A 129 -6.48 18.79 6.08
N PRO A 130 -7.49 18.06 5.55
CA PRO A 130 -7.85 18.17 4.15
C PRO A 130 -8.42 19.55 3.83
N MET A 131 -7.83 20.25 2.87
CA MET A 131 -8.27 21.57 2.43
C MET A 131 -8.46 21.61 0.90
N PRO A 132 -9.58 21.14 0.38
CA PRO A 132 -9.90 21.25 -1.03
C PRO A 132 -9.87 22.72 -1.50
N HIS A 133 -9.36 22.95 -2.69
CA HIS A 133 -9.36 24.30 -3.28
C HIS A 133 -10.79 24.71 -3.65
N PRO A 134 -11.37 25.80 -3.08
CA PRO A 134 -12.79 26.12 -3.26
C PRO A 134 -13.20 26.25 -4.73
N GLY A 135 -12.48 27.02 -5.53
CA GLY A 135 -12.81 27.20 -6.93
C GLY A 135 -12.59 25.96 -7.81
N LEU A 136 -11.75 25.00 -7.39
CA LEU A 136 -11.64 23.71 -8.08
C LEU A 136 -12.81 22.81 -7.67
N TYR A 137 -13.16 22.78 -6.39
CA TYR A 137 -14.31 22.02 -5.90
C TYR A 137 -15.62 22.47 -6.56
N GLU A 138 -15.81 23.80 -6.72
CA GLU A 138 -16.99 24.37 -7.40
C GLU A 138 -17.03 23.96 -8.89
N ARG A 139 -15.88 24.00 -9.58
CA ARG A 139 -15.82 23.78 -11.03
C ARG A 139 -15.70 22.29 -11.42
N TYR A 140 -15.07 21.50 -10.57
CA TYR A 140 -14.75 20.09 -10.83
C TYR A 140 -14.73 19.29 -9.51
N PRO A 141 -15.89 19.10 -8.87
CA PRO A 141 -16.00 18.38 -7.59
C PRO A 141 -15.49 16.93 -7.67
N GLU A 142 -15.57 16.32 -8.85
CA GLU A 142 -15.10 14.94 -9.10
C GLU A 142 -13.61 14.75 -8.80
N ALA A 143 -12.81 15.83 -8.77
CA ALA A 143 -11.41 15.76 -8.36
C ALA A 143 -11.21 15.32 -6.90
N TYR A 144 -12.28 15.40 -6.08
CA TYR A 144 -12.24 15.14 -4.64
C TYR A 144 -13.17 14.01 -4.18
N ILE A 145 -13.85 13.33 -5.10
CA ILE A 145 -14.74 12.22 -4.73
C ILE A 145 -13.96 11.02 -4.17
N ALA A 146 -14.60 10.25 -3.32
CA ALA A 146 -14.05 9.04 -2.76
C ALA A 146 -13.94 7.92 -3.81
N MET A 147 -13.05 6.94 -3.57
CA MET A 147 -12.89 5.80 -4.48
C MET A 147 -14.13 4.92 -4.55
N GLY A 148 -14.93 4.86 -3.50
CA GLY A 148 -16.21 4.17 -3.53
C GLY A 148 -17.21 4.80 -4.49
N GLU A 149 -17.33 6.13 -4.50
CA GLU A 149 -18.14 6.86 -5.49
C GLU A 149 -17.60 6.66 -6.91
N THR A 150 -16.27 6.65 -7.07
CA THR A 150 -15.65 6.32 -8.35
C THR A 150 -16.00 4.90 -8.80
N ALA A 151 -16.02 3.93 -7.89
CA ALA A 151 -16.42 2.56 -8.18
C ALA A 151 -17.89 2.46 -8.62
N GLU A 152 -18.81 3.20 -7.98
CA GLU A 152 -20.21 3.27 -8.41
C GLU A 152 -20.34 3.89 -9.82
N ASN A 153 -19.58 4.95 -10.10
CA ASN A 153 -19.54 5.56 -11.43
C ASN A 153 -19.06 4.55 -12.49
N VAL A 154 -18.04 3.76 -12.18
CA VAL A 154 -17.51 2.70 -13.06
C VAL A 154 -18.55 1.59 -13.24
N ALA A 155 -19.17 1.12 -12.16
CA ALA A 155 -20.21 0.09 -12.21
C ALA A 155 -21.38 0.53 -13.11
N THR A 156 -21.87 1.76 -12.95
CA THR A 156 -22.94 2.33 -13.76
C THR A 156 -22.51 2.47 -15.23
N LYS A 157 -21.34 3.08 -15.49
CA LYS A 157 -20.86 3.35 -16.85
C LYS A 157 -20.64 2.07 -17.66
N TYR A 158 -20.13 1.02 -17.04
CA TYR A 158 -19.82 -0.24 -17.71
C TYR A 158 -20.83 -1.34 -17.43
N GLN A 159 -21.95 -1.01 -16.77
CA GLN A 159 -23.05 -1.93 -16.43
C GLN A 159 -22.56 -3.19 -15.68
N ILE A 160 -21.66 -2.99 -14.72
CA ILE A 160 -21.14 -4.08 -13.89
C ILE A 160 -22.13 -4.34 -12.78
N THR A 161 -22.77 -5.51 -12.79
CA THR A 161 -23.79 -5.84 -11.78
C THR A 161 -23.17 -6.12 -10.42
N ARG A 162 -23.97 -6.01 -9.38
CA ARG A 162 -23.59 -6.34 -8.00
C ARG A 162 -23.14 -7.80 -7.88
N GLU A 163 -23.86 -8.72 -8.50
CA GLU A 163 -23.56 -10.15 -8.51
C GLU A 163 -22.18 -10.43 -9.13
N ALA A 164 -21.82 -9.71 -10.20
CA ALA A 164 -20.51 -9.84 -10.83
C ALA A 164 -19.39 -9.34 -9.89
N GLN A 165 -19.60 -8.23 -9.17
CA GLN A 165 -18.68 -7.72 -8.17
C GLN A 165 -18.49 -8.70 -7.00
N GLU A 166 -19.59 -9.27 -6.49
CA GLU A 166 -19.58 -10.24 -5.40
C GLU A 166 -18.87 -11.54 -5.80
N ALA A 167 -19.16 -12.07 -6.99
CA ALA A 167 -18.49 -13.26 -7.52
C ALA A 167 -16.97 -13.04 -7.63
N PHE A 168 -16.55 -11.88 -8.11
CA PHE A 168 -15.14 -11.52 -8.19
C PHE A 168 -14.50 -11.43 -6.79
N ALA A 169 -15.18 -10.82 -5.81
CA ALA A 169 -14.69 -10.70 -4.44
C ALA A 169 -14.54 -12.08 -3.77
N VAL A 170 -15.51 -12.97 -3.91
CA VAL A 170 -15.44 -14.35 -3.39
C VAL A 170 -14.25 -15.10 -3.98
N GLU A 171 -14.08 -15.04 -5.32
CA GLU A 171 -12.96 -15.71 -5.99
C GLU A 171 -11.61 -15.10 -5.56
N SER A 172 -11.51 -13.79 -5.37
CA SER A 172 -10.32 -13.12 -4.86
C SER A 172 -9.94 -13.62 -3.46
N GLN A 173 -10.91 -13.67 -2.54
CA GLN A 173 -10.69 -14.18 -1.19
C GLN A 173 -10.29 -15.66 -1.19
N ARG A 174 -10.94 -16.48 -2.01
CA ARG A 174 -10.61 -17.90 -2.15
C ARG A 174 -9.18 -18.12 -2.64
N ARG A 175 -8.72 -17.33 -3.62
CA ARG A 175 -7.34 -17.41 -4.14
C ARG A 175 -6.33 -17.00 -3.10
N ALA A 176 -6.57 -15.89 -2.41
CA ALA A 176 -5.66 -15.38 -1.37
C ALA A 176 -5.56 -16.39 -0.21
N ALA A 177 -6.68 -16.93 0.26
CA ALA A 177 -6.71 -17.95 1.31
C ALA A 177 -5.95 -19.22 0.90
N ALA A 178 -6.14 -19.69 -0.33
CA ALA A 178 -5.43 -20.86 -0.85
C ALA A 178 -3.91 -20.61 -0.96
N ALA A 179 -3.50 -19.41 -1.40
CA ALA A 179 -2.10 -19.05 -1.49
C ALA A 179 -1.45 -18.99 -0.09
N GLN A 180 -2.11 -18.35 0.88
CA GLN A 180 -1.62 -18.29 2.26
C GLN A 180 -1.53 -19.68 2.89
N ALA A 181 -2.56 -20.52 2.75
CA ALA A 181 -2.56 -21.87 3.28
C ALA A 181 -1.49 -22.78 2.66
N ALA A 182 -1.11 -22.52 1.42
CA ALA A 182 -0.04 -23.22 0.72
C ALA A 182 1.37 -22.63 0.97
N GLY A 183 1.52 -21.63 1.85
CA GLY A 183 2.80 -20.99 2.16
C GLY A 183 3.39 -20.15 1.02
N LYS A 184 2.61 -19.83 -0.01
CA LYS A 184 3.12 -19.13 -1.21
C LYS A 184 3.48 -17.66 -0.94
N LEU A 185 3.05 -17.11 0.18
CA LEU A 185 3.29 -15.72 0.56
C LEU A 185 4.45 -15.59 1.57
N ASP A 186 4.92 -16.71 2.14
CA ASP A 186 5.89 -16.69 3.24
C ASP A 186 7.24 -16.10 2.82
N ASP A 187 7.67 -16.40 1.58
CA ASP A 187 8.95 -15.91 1.05
C ASP A 187 8.98 -14.39 0.78
N GLU A 188 7.84 -13.73 0.66
CA GLU A 188 7.80 -12.27 0.43
C GLU A 188 7.61 -11.48 1.72
N ILE A 189 7.10 -12.11 2.79
CA ILE A 189 6.78 -11.45 4.06
C ILE A 189 8.02 -11.32 4.94
N VAL A 190 8.24 -10.12 5.46
CA VAL A 190 9.14 -9.82 6.57
C VAL A 190 8.30 -9.76 7.84
N ALA A 191 8.62 -10.60 8.82
CA ALA A 191 7.94 -10.57 10.10
C ALA A 191 8.21 -9.24 10.83
N ILE A 192 7.16 -8.58 11.29
CA ILE A 192 7.23 -7.28 11.97
C ILE A 192 7.04 -7.48 13.47
N ALA A 193 7.94 -6.93 14.26
CA ALA A 193 7.80 -6.92 15.71
C ALA A 193 6.62 -6.05 16.15
N SER A 194 5.78 -6.56 17.04
CA SER A 194 4.71 -5.79 17.68
C SER A 194 4.67 -6.08 19.18
N ASP A 195 3.94 -5.25 19.94
CA ASP A 195 3.76 -5.45 21.39
C ASP A 195 3.18 -6.82 21.74
N ASP A 196 2.38 -7.39 20.85
CA ASP A 196 1.67 -8.65 21.05
C ASP A 196 2.41 -9.86 20.42
N GLY A 197 3.66 -9.66 19.98
CA GLY A 197 4.51 -10.66 19.32
C GLY A 197 4.72 -10.38 17.83
N PRO A 198 5.50 -11.22 17.13
CA PRO A 198 5.78 -11.01 15.71
C PRO A 198 4.53 -11.22 14.85
N VAL A 199 4.34 -10.32 13.88
CA VAL A 199 3.27 -10.40 12.88
C VAL A 199 3.91 -10.86 11.57
N ASP A 200 3.54 -12.06 11.13
CA ASP A 200 4.14 -12.75 9.97
C ASP A 200 3.12 -13.20 8.92
N LYS A 201 1.84 -12.81 9.08
CA LYS A 201 0.75 -13.19 8.17
C LYS A 201 -0.19 -12.05 7.90
N ASP A 202 -0.71 -12.02 6.66
CA ASP A 202 -1.78 -11.10 6.29
C ASP A 202 -3.04 -11.34 7.10
N GLY A 203 -3.59 -10.26 7.66
CA GLY A 203 -4.76 -10.30 8.53
C GLY A 203 -6.08 -9.90 7.86
N CYS A 204 -6.07 -9.64 6.53
CA CYS A 204 -7.24 -9.15 5.81
C CYS A 204 -7.96 -10.20 4.97
N ILE A 205 -7.40 -11.41 4.86
CA ILE A 205 -7.98 -12.51 4.09
C ILE A 205 -9.21 -13.06 4.82
N ARG A 206 -10.32 -13.24 4.09
CA ARG A 206 -11.60 -13.75 4.59
C ARG A 206 -11.99 -15.04 3.84
N PRO A 207 -11.46 -16.19 4.25
CA PRO A 207 -11.67 -17.47 3.55
C PRO A 207 -13.15 -17.91 3.52
N GLU A 208 -13.93 -17.46 4.50
CA GLU A 208 -15.37 -17.80 4.62
C GLU A 208 -16.30 -16.92 3.77
N SER A 209 -15.74 -16.10 2.87
CA SER A 209 -16.56 -15.23 2.01
C SER A 209 -17.40 -16.06 1.04
N THR A 210 -18.73 -15.83 1.04
CA THR A 210 -19.68 -16.47 0.12
C THR A 210 -20.53 -15.42 -0.59
N ALA A 211 -21.01 -15.73 -1.78
CA ALA A 211 -21.92 -14.84 -2.52
C ALA A 211 -23.18 -14.53 -1.70
N GLN A 212 -23.72 -15.53 -0.99
CA GLN A 212 -24.91 -15.34 -0.15
C GLN A 212 -24.64 -14.32 0.98
N ALA A 213 -23.52 -14.43 1.69
CA ALA A 213 -23.18 -13.50 2.76
C ALA A 213 -22.90 -12.07 2.24
N LEU A 214 -22.32 -11.95 1.03
CA LEU A 214 -22.08 -10.64 0.40
C LEU A 214 -23.39 -10.00 -0.08
N ALA A 215 -24.35 -10.76 -0.57
CA ALA A 215 -25.64 -10.27 -1.02
C ALA A 215 -26.47 -9.60 0.10
N GLU A 216 -26.25 -9.99 1.36
CA GLU A 216 -26.91 -9.41 2.53
C GLU A 216 -26.33 -8.03 2.95
N LEU A 217 -25.16 -7.64 2.41
CA LEU A 217 -24.51 -6.39 2.78
C LEU A 217 -25.23 -5.19 2.15
N LYS A 218 -25.33 -4.12 2.92
CA LYS A 218 -25.83 -2.84 2.41
C LYS A 218 -24.78 -2.15 1.53
N PRO A 219 -25.21 -1.37 0.52
CA PRO A 219 -24.31 -0.48 -0.19
C PRO A 219 -23.55 0.44 0.79
N ALA A 220 -22.29 0.73 0.49
CA ALA A 220 -21.41 1.43 1.42
C ALA A 220 -21.20 2.92 1.08
N PHE A 221 -21.42 3.32 -0.17
CA PHE A 221 -21.08 4.67 -0.66
C PHE A 221 -22.28 5.42 -1.23
N ASP A 222 -23.25 4.73 -1.80
CA ASP A 222 -24.50 5.27 -2.31
C ASP A 222 -25.62 4.33 -1.87
N GLU A 223 -26.71 4.87 -1.28
CA GLU A 223 -27.83 4.04 -0.80
C GLU A 223 -28.50 3.24 -1.92
N SER A 224 -28.48 3.76 -3.13
CA SER A 224 -28.96 3.09 -4.35
C SER A 224 -27.88 2.32 -5.12
N GLY A 225 -26.66 2.30 -4.60
CA GLY A 225 -25.49 1.75 -5.24
C GLY A 225 -25.35 0.24 -5.14
N THR A 226 -24.25 -0.25 -5.68
CA THR A 226 -23.94 -1.69 -5.77
C THR A 226 -22.66 -2.09 -5.03
N VAL A 227 -21.81 -1.12 -4.72
CA VAL A 227 -20.52 -1.34 -4.05
C VAL A 227 -20.72 -1.49 -2.54
N THR A 228 -20.21 -2.58 -1.98
CA THR A 228 -20.34 -2.91 -0.56
C THR A 228 -19.00 -3.02 0.13
N ALA A 229 -18.98 -3.09 1.46
CA ALA A 229 -17.78 -3.39 2.23
C ALA A 229 -17.17 -4.77 1.87
N GLY A 230 -17.97 -5.70 1.38
CA GLY A 230 -17.54 -7.03 0.95
C GLY A 230 -16.83 -7.03 -0.41
N THR A 231 -17.14 -6.07 -1.27
CA THR A 231 -16.55 -5.90 -2.60
C THR A 231 -15.47 -4.82 -2.64
N SER A 232 -15.15 -4.21 -1.49
CA SER A 232 -14.14 -3.16 -1.35
C SER A 232 -12.93 -3.67 -0.57
N SER A 233 -11.74 -3.12 -0.89
CA SER A 233 -10.55 -3.30 -0.05
C SER A 233 -10.75 -2.66 1.32
N PRO A 234 -10.36 -3.31 2.41
CA PRO A 234 -10.35 -2.68 3.72
C PRO A 234 -9.28 -1.59 3.81
N LEU A 235 -9.44 -0.67 4.75
CA LEU A 235 -8.36 0.20 5.17
C LEU A 235 -7.31 -0.65 5.90
N THR A 236 -6.04 -0.46 5.57
CA THR A 236 -4.94 -1.32 6.04
C THR A 236 -3.73 -0.53 6.50
N ASP A 237 -2.89 -1.22 7.27
CA ASP A 237 -1.53 -0.83 7.61
C ASP A 237 -0.58 -1.82 6.94
N GLY A 238 0.49 -1.32 6.29
CA GLY A 238 1.49 -2.16 5.61
C GLY A 238 2.59 -1.38 4.89
N ALA A 239 3.64 -2.08 4.52
CA ALA A 239 4.77 -1.53 3.78
C ALA A 239 5.32 -2.55 2.79
#